data_f6d80d26b4412030bb54f28a78078d3f
#
_entry.id   f6d80d26b4412030bb54f28a78078d3f
#
_cell.length_a   1.000
_cell.length_b   1.000
_cell.length_c   1.000
_cell.angle_alpha   90.00
_cell.angle_beta   90.00
_cell.angle_gamma   90.00
#
_symmetry.space_group_name_H-M   'P 1'
#
loop_
_entity.id
_entity.type
_entity.pdbx_description
1 polymer ?
#
loop_
_entity_poly.entity_id
_entity_poly.type
_entity_poly.pdbx_seq_one_letter_code
_entity_poly.pdbx_strand_id
1 'polypeptide(L)'
;AGVPPGVLNLVHGYGRDAGEPLVAHPDVRAISFTGSTATGNRIVQSAGLKKFSMELGGKSPFVIFEDADLARALDAAVFMIFSNNGERCTAGSRILVQQSIYADFVQKFTERAKRIQVGDPLDESTLVGPMISQAHLAKVKSYIELGPKEGATMLCGGLDKPSYAPDLPDRVKKGNYVWPTVFADVDNRMKIAQDEIFGPVACLIPFRDEAHAIELANDIQYGLSSYVWTENIGRAHRRS
;
A
#
# COMPACT_ATOMS: atom_id res chain seq x y z
N ALA A 1 9.63 30.27 16.00
CA ALA A 1 10.21 30.07 14.68
C ALA A 1 10.03 31.24 13.70
N GLY A 2 9.53 32.41 14.12
CA GLY A 2 9.50 33.62 13.31
C GLY A 2 8.39 33.73 12.24
N VAL A 3 7.45 32.82 12.23
CA VAL A 3 6.27 32.92 11.34
C VAL A 3 5.31 33.93 11.93
N PRO A 4 4.91 35.00 11.18
CA PRO A 4 3.98 36.00 11.69
C PRO A 4 2.60 35.39 12.02
N PRO A 5 1.87 35.94 13.02
CA PRO A 5 0.51 35.53 13.29
C PRO A 5 -0.39 35.66 12.05
N GLY A 6 -1.28 34.65 11.84
CA GLY A 6 -2.20 34.64 10.71
C GLY A 6 -1.66 34.04 9.41
N VAL A 7 -0.35 33.77 9.29
CA VAL A 7 0.24 33.11 8.12
C VAL A 7 -0.09 31.62 8.10
N LEU A 8 -0.12 30.98 9.28
CA LEU A 8 -0.55 29.58 9.43
C LEU A 8 -1.75 29.52 10.37
N ASN A 9 -2.84 28.93 9.90
CA ASN A 9 -4.08 28.75 10.66
C ASN A 9 -4.47 27.27 10.61
N LEU A 10 -4.69 26.66 11.79
CA LEU A 10 -5.10 25.27 11.93
C LEU A 10 -6.57 25.20 12.31
N VAL A 11 -7.36 24.49 11.52
CA VAL A 11 -8.79 24.24 11.76
C VAL A 11 -9.00 22.75 11.93
N HIS A 12 -9.46 22.31 13.10
CA HIS A 12 -9.80 20.92 13.38
C HIS A 12 -11.25 20.62 12.97
N GLY A 13 -11.48 19.40 12.48
CA GLY A 13 -12.83 18.91 12.17
C GLY A 13 -12.80 17.77 11.15
N TYR A 14 -13.95 17.15 10.96
CA TYR A 14 -14.11 16.17 9.89
C TYR A 14 -14.11 16.86 8.53
N GLY A 15 -13.75 16.10 7.48
CA GLY A 15 -13.69 16.62 6.11
C GLY A 15 -14.96 17.33 5.65
N ARG A 16 -16.17 16.78 6.00
CA ARG A 16 -17.47 17.37 5.67
C ARG A 16 -17.78 18.65 6.46
N ASP A 17 -17.25 18.78 7.69
CA ASP A 17 -17.64 19.85 8.62
C ASP A 17 -16.67 21.05 8.56
N ALA A 18 -15.36 20.78 8.39
CA ALA A 18 -14.32 21.80 8.30
C ALA A 18 -13.67 21.86 6.90
N GLY A 19 -13.44 20.72 6.24
CA GLY A 19 -12.79 20.65 4.93
C GLY A 19 -13.65 21.19 3.80
N GLU A 20 -14.89 20.75 3.66
CA GLU A 20 -15.77 21.17 2.57
C GLU A 20 -16.06 22.68 2.55
N PRO A 21 -16.33 23.35 3.67
CA PRO A 21 -16.47 24.82 3.68
C PRO A 21 -15.21 25.54 3.23
N LEU A 22 -14.01 25.06 3.61
CA LEU A 22 -12.74 25.63 3.15
C LEU A 22 -12.54 25.40 1.65
N VAL A 23 -12.82 24.19 1.15
CA VAL A 23 -12.71 23.86 -0.28
C VAL A 23 -13.62 24.76 -1.12
N ALA A 24 -14.84 25.00 -0.67
CA ALA A 24 -15.81 25.83 -1.39
C ALA A 24 -15.60 27.35 -1.23
N HIS A 25 -14.81 27.79 -0.24
CA HIS A 25 -14.69 29.23 0.09
C HIS A 25 -14.10 30.03 -1.08
N PRO A 26 -14.69 31.17 -1.48
CA PRO A 26 -14.25 31.94 -2.65
C PRO A 26 -12.84 32.53 -2.49
N ASP A 27 -12.41 32.86 -1.29
CA ASP A 27 -11.08 33.43 -1.03
C ASP A 27 -9.95 32.38 -0.98
N VAL A 28 -10.29 31.10 -0.93
CA VAL A 28 -9.30 30.01 -1.09
C VAL A 28 -8.98 29.84 -2.56
N ARG A 29 -7.76 30.20 -2.97
CA ARG A 29 -7.30 30.23 -4.36
C ARG A 29 -6.58 28.97 -4.81
N ALA A 30 -6.00 28.23 -3.88
CA ALA A 30 -5.26 27.01 -4.15
C ALA A 30 -5.53 25.98 -3.06
N ILE A 31 -5.57 24.71 -3.46
CA ILE A 31 -5.79 23.56 -2.57
C ILE A 31 -4.65 22.56 -2.81
N SER A 32 -3.95 22.21 -1.73
CA SER A 32 -3.06 21.06 -1.69
C SER A 32 -3.73 19.98 -0.85
N PHE A 33 -3.88 18.78 -1.43
CA PHE A 33 -4.60 17.67 -0.79
C PHE A 33 -3.83 16.37 -0.96
N THR A 34 -3.72 15.62 0.13
CA THR A 34 -3.24 14.24 0.14
C THR A 34 -4.33 13.35 0.72
N GLY A 35 -4.70 12.29 -0.01
CA GLY A 35 -5.72 11.34 0.45
C GLY A 35 -6.23 10.43 -0.65
N SER A 36 -7.42 9.84 -0.47
CA SER A 36 -7.98 8.91 -1.45
C SER A 36 -8.37 9.61 -2.76
N THR A 37 -8.25 8.90 -3.89
CA THR A 37 -8.68 9.38 -5.21
C THR A 37 -10.15 9.79 -5.22
N ALA A 38 -11.01 9.06 -4.52
CA ALA A 38 -12.43 9.40 -4.41
C ALA A 38 -12.66 10.76 -3.73
N THR A 39 -11.91 11.04 -2.65
CA THR A 39 -11.98 12.35 -1.97
C THR A 39 -11.38 13.46 -2.83
N GLY A 40 -10.25 13.21 -3.50
CA GLY A 40 -9.65 14.18 -4.43
C GLY A 40 -10.62 14.58 -5.55
N ASN A 41 -11.28 13.62 -6.18
CA ASN A 41 -12.31 13.87 -7.19
C ASN A 41 -13.46 14.73 -6.65
N ARG A 42 -13.94 14.43 -5.43
CA ARG A 42 -14.99 15.24 -4.80
C ARG A 42 -14.54 16.69 -4.56
N ILE A 43 -13.29 16.87 -4.09
CA ILE A 43 -12.71 18.21 -3.89
C ILE A 43 -12.68 18.99 -5.20
N VAL A 44 -12.15 18.40 -6.28
CA VAL A 44 -12.06 19.06 -7.59
C VAL A 44 -13.45 19.44 -8.12
N GLN A 45 -14.43 18.55 -7.95
CA GLN A 45 -15.80 18.82 -8.39
C GLN A 45 -16.51 19.93 -7.61
N SER A 46 -16.22 20.08 -6.30
CA SER A 46 -16.89 21.03 -5.41
C SER A 46 -16.20 22.38 -5.27
N ALA A 47 -14.89 22.45 -5.56
CA ALA A 47 -14.08 23.64 -5.29
C ALA A 47 -14.26 24.78 -6.31
N GLY A 48 -14.79 24.49 -7.51
CA GLY A 48 -14.82 25.46 -8.62
C GLY A 48 -13.42 25.69 -9.21
N LEU A 49 -13.23 26.82 -9.87
CA LEU A 49 -11.97 27.18 -10.54
C LEU A 49 -10.90 27.60 -9.54
N LYS A 50 -10.00 26.67 -9.16
CA LYS A 50 -8.88 26.88 -8.23
C LYS A 50 -7.63 26.19 -8.76
N LYS A 51 -6.48 26.48 -8.14
CA LYS A 51 -5.25 25.71 -8.36
C LYS A 51 -5.27 24.47 -7.46
N PHE A 52 -4.82 23.33 -7.99
CA PHE A 52 -4.77 22.07 -7.25
C PHE A 52 -3.35 21.49 -7.28
N SER A 53 -2.94 20.93 -6.12
CA SER A 53 -1.83 19.99 -5.98
C SER A 53 -2.40 18.75 -5.29
N MET A 54 -2.46 17.62 -6.01
CA MET A 54 -3.17 16.42 -5.58
C MET A 54 -2.19 15.25 -5.46
N GLU A 55 -2.05 14.71 -4.25
CA GLU A 55 -1.35 13.47 -3.96
C GLU A 55 -2.40 12.42 -3.57
N LEU A 56 -2.66 11.47 -4.48
CA LEU A 56 -3.80 10.58 -4.37
C LEU A 56 -3.36 9.13 -4.13
N GLY A 57 -4.28 8.18 -4.31
CA GLY A 57 -4.04 6.77 -4.10
C GLY A 57 -3.04 6.17 -5.10
N GLY A 58 -2.49 5.03 -4.73
CA GLY A 58 -1.55 4.26 -5.53
C GLY A 58 -1.74 2.75 -5.39
N LYS A 59 -1.25 2.02 -6.38
CA LYS A 59 -1.12 0.56 -6.36
C LYS A 59 0.20 0.18 -7.05
N SER A 60 1.27 0.70 -6.50
CA SER A 60 2.60 0.72 -7.10
C SER A 60 3.09 -0.68 -7.48
N PRO A 61 3.47 -0.93 -8.75
CA PRO A 61 4.10 -2.17 -9.14
C PRO A 61 5.54 -2.24 -8.59
N PHE A 62 5.89 -3.38 -8.01
CA PHE A 62 7.23 -3.72 -7.57
C PHE A 62 7.73 -4.88 -8.43
N VAL A 63 8.50 -4.57 -9.47
CA VAL A 63 8.87 -5.52 -10.54
C VAL A 63 10.24 -6.12 -10.26
N ILE A 64 10.33 -7.45 -10.24
CA ILE A 64 11.57 -8.19 -9.95
C ILE A 64 11.89 -9.12 -11.10
N PHE A 65 12.99 -8.84 -11.80
CA PHE A 65 13.53 -9.69 -12.86
C PHE A 65 14.46 -10.75 -12.30
N GLU A 66 14.69 -11.82 -13.07
CA GLU A 66 15.54 -12.95 -12.68
C GLU A 66 17.01 -12.59 -12.46
N ASP A 67 17.48 -11.50 -13.06
CA ASP A 67 18.84 -10.97 -12.90
C ASP A 67 19.01 -10.01 -11.71
N ALA A 68 17.97 -9.82 -10.89
CA ALA A 68 18.04 -8.95 -9.72
C ALA A 68 18.86 -9.58 -8.59
N ASP A 69 19.50 -8.74 -7.75
CA ASP A 69 19.95 -9.17 -6.43
C ASP A 69 18.72 -9.57 -5.59
N LEU A 70 18.42 -10.86 -5.61
CA LEU A 70 17.20 -11.39 -5.00
C LEU A 70 17.14 -11.15 -3.49
N ALA A 71 18.27 -11.17 -2.78
CA ALA A 71 18.29 -10.98 -1.33
C ALA A 71 17.88 -9.55 -0.97
N ARG A 72 18.44 -8.55 -1.66
CA ARG A 72 18.10 -7.13 -1.49
C ARG A 72 16.68 -6.81 -1.98
N ALA A 73 16.26 -7.41 -3.11
CA ALA A 73 14.91 -7.24 -3.62
C ALA A 73 13.85 -7.77 -2.65
N LEU A 74 14.10 -8.91 -2.00
CA LEU A 74 13.25 -9.47 -0.95
C LEU A 74 13.13 -8.55 0.27
N ASP A 75 14.25 -8.04 0.78
CA ASP A 75 14.26 -7.13 1.94
C ASP A 75 13.49 -5.84 1.62
N ALA A 76 13.75 -5.28 0.43
CA ALA A 76 13.05 -4.10 -0.02
C ALA A 76 11.55 -4.34 -0.21
N ALA A 77 11.15 -5.46 -0.83
CA ALA A 77 9.74 -5.80 -1.04
C ALA A 77 8.98 -5.94 0.29
N VAL A 78 9.56 -6.66 1.27
CA VAL A 78 8.98 -6.80 2.61
C VAL A 78 8.83 -5.44 3.29
N PHE A 79 9.88 -4.61 3.25
CA PHE A 79 9.85 -3.26 3.83
C PHE A 79 8.81 -2.38 3.13
N MET A 80 8.77 -2.39 1.79
CA MET A 80 7.89 -1.51 1.01
C MET A 80 6.41 -1.78 1.22
N ILE A 81 6.01 -3.01 1.50
CA ILE A 81 4.60 -3.32 1.73
C ILE A 81 4.21 -3.36 3.22
N PHE A 82 5.08 -3.82 4.12
CA PHE A 82 4.67 -4.04 5.50
C PHE A 82 5.06 -2.92 6.47
N SER A 83 6.09 -2.11 6.17
CA SER A 83 6.42 -0.96 7.02
C SER A 83 5.28 0.07 7.00
N ASN A 84 5.11 0.75 8.14
CA ASN A 84 3.97 1.64 8.36
C ASN A 84 2.62 0.96 8.08
N ASN A 85 2.49 -0.32 8.43
CA ASN A 85 1.28 -1.14 8.24
C ASN A 85 0.80 -1.27 6.78
N GLY A 86 1.63 -0.98 5.79
CA GLY A 86 1.19 -0.84 4.39
C GLY A 86 0.30 0.38 4.13
N GLU A 87 0.15 1.27 5.11
CA GLU A 87 -0.62 2.52 5.04
C GLU A 87 0.22 3.64 4.40
N ARG A 88 0.69 3.39 3.17
CA ARG A 88 1.44 4.35 2.34
C ARG A 88 0.92 4.35 0.91
N CYS A 89 0.77 5.53 0.34
CA CYS A 89 0.36 5.69 -1.06
C CYS A 89 1.36 5.06 -2.05
N THR A 90 2.65 5.02 -1.67
CA THR A 90 3.74 4.42 -2.45
C THR A 90 4.03 2.95 -2.09
N ALA A 91 3.20 2.29 -1.27
CA ALA A 91 3.43 0.89 -0.91
C ALA A 91 3.52 -0.01 -2.15
N GLY A 92 4.60 -0.80 -2.26
CA GLY A 92 4.81 -1.77 -3.34
C GLY A 92 3.94 -3.02 -3.14
N SER A 93 2.63 -2.85 -3.09
CA SER A 93 1.68 -3.91 -2.71
C SER A 93 1.39 -4.90 -3.84
N ARG A 94 1.71 -4.53 -5.09
CA ARG A 94 1.58 -5.35 -6.29
C ARG A 94 2.97 -5.79 -6.75
N ILE A 95 3.40 -6.98 -6.29
CA ILE A 95 4.75 -7.51 -6.52
C ILE A 95 4.72 -8.41 -7.74
N LEU A 96 5.28 -7.91 -8.84
CA LEU A 96 5.42 -8.62 -10.12
C LEU A 96 6.76 -9.36 -10.14
N VAL A 97 6.74 -10.67 -10.25
CA VAL A 97 7.96 -11.50 -10.19
C VAL A 97 8.11 -12.32 -11.46
N GLN A 98 9.30 -12.31 -12.06
CA GLN A 98 9.55 -13.11 -13.26
C GLN A 98 9.36 -14.59 -13.00
N GLN A 99 8.68 -15.28 -13.93
CA GLN A 99 8.23 -16.68 -13.77
C GLN A 99 9.35 -17.64 -13.38
N SER A 100 10.57 -17.45 -13.91
CA SER A 100 11.74 -18.31 -13.63
C SER A 100 12.16 -18.33 -12.17
N ILE A 101 11.92 -17.24 -11.42
CA ILE A 101 12.27 -17.11 -9.99
C ILE A 101 11.04 -17.05 -9.07
N TYR A 102 9.83 -17.15 -9.62
CA TYR A 102 8.59 -16.90 -8.89
C TYR A 102 8.42 -17.82 -7.68
N ALA A 103 8.58 -19.13 -7.86
CA ALA A 103 8.37 -20.10 -6.77
C ALA A 103 9.34 -19.88 -5.59
N ASP A 104 10.63 -19.67 -5.89
CA ASP A 104 11.66 -19.41 -4.88
C ASP A 104 11.41 -18.08 -4.15
N PHE A 105 11.04 -17.04 -4.91
CA PHE A 105 10.69 -15.74 -4.34
C PHE A 105 9.48 -15.83 -3.41
N VAL A 106 8.38 -16.46 -3.86
CA VAL A 106 7.13 -16.63 -3.09
C VAL A 106 7.40 -17.32 -1.76
N GLN A 107 8.17 -18.42 -1.78
CA GLN A 107 8.54 -19.13 -0.56
C GLN A 107 9.31 -18.22 0.41
N LYS A 108 10.40 -17.60 -0.04
CA LYS A 108 11.28 -16.75 0.78
C LYS A 108 10.54 -15.51 1.29
N PHE A 109 9.71 -14.87 0.46
CA PHE A 109 8.92 -13.70 0.85
C PHE A 109 7.91 -14.06 1.94
N THR A 110 7.20 -15.18 1.79
CA THR A 110 6.23 -15.66 2.76
C THR A 110 6.89 -15.99 4.10
N GLU A 111 8.06 -16.64 4.10
CA GLU A 111 8.81 -16.91 5.33
C GLU A 111 9.22 -15.63 6.06
N ARG A 112 9.64 -14.59 5.32
CA ARG A 112 9.96 -13.29 5.90
C ARG A 112 8.72 -12.58 6.44
N ALA A 113 7.60 -12.62 5.72
CA ALA A 113 6.34 -12.04 6.16
C ALA A 113 5.83 -12.66 7.47
N LYS A 114 5.98 -13.97 7.64
CA LYS A 114 5.62 -14.68 8.89
C LYS A 114 6.45 -14.26 10.11
N ARG A 115 7.67 -13.74 9.91
CA ARG A 115 8.56 -13.29 10.97
C ARG A 115 8.37 -11.84 11.38
N ILE A 116 7.51 -11.11 10.69
CA ILE A 116 7.26 -9.71 11.00
C ILE A 116 6.63 -9.60 12.39
N GLN A 117 7.26 -8.80 13.24
CA GLN A 117 6.71 -8.48 14.55
C GLN A 117 5.51 -7.54 14.42
N VAL A 118 4.35 -8.07 14.78
CA VAL A 118 3.12 -7.30 14.97
C VAL A 118 2.97 -7.02 16.46
N GLY A 119 2.76 -5.76 16.86
CA GLY A 119 2.74 -5.50 18.29
C GLY A 119 2.52 -4.04 18.67
N ASP A 120 3.08 -3.70 19.80
CA ASP A 120 3.04 -2.38 20.38
C ASP A 120 3.86 -1.38 19.57
N PRO A 121 3.28 -0.27 19.10
CA PRO A 121 4.01 0.73 18.32
C PRO A 121 5.12 1.47 19.09
N LEU A 122 5.17 1.32 20.41
CA LEU A 122 6.25 1.87 21.23
C LEU A 122 7.41 0.88 21.45
N ASP A 123 7.30 -0.35 20.96
CA ASP A 123 8.36 -1.35 20.96
C ASP A 123 9.15 -1.23 19.65
N GLU A 124 10.46 -1.00 19.73
CA GLU A 124 11.35 -0.82 18.58
C GLU A 124 11.42 -2.05 17.66
N SER A 125 11.09 -3.24 18.16
CA SER A 125 11.01 -4.46 17.35
C SER A 125 9.75 -4.57 16.51
N THR A 126 8.71 -3.76 16.80
CA THR A 126 7.44 -3.79 16.08
C THR A 126 7.55 -3.13 14.70
N LEU A 127 7.26 -3.88 13.65
CA LEU A 127 7.16 -3.36 12.29
C LEU A 127 5.72 -3.01 11.90
N VAL A 128 4.74 -3.78 12.39
CA VAL A 128 3.31 -3.59 12.11
C VAL A 128 2.57 -3.32 13.42
N GLY A 129 2.04 -2.12 13.54
CA GLY A 129 1.20 -1.67 14.66
C GLY A 129 -0.30 -1.81 14.36
N PRO A 130 -1.18 -1.14 15.13
CA PRO A 130 -2.60 -1.14 14.88
C PRO A 130 -2.97 -0.23 13.70
N MET A 131 -4.01 -0.60 12.96
CA MET A 131 -4.65 0.26 11.95
C MET A 131 -5.24 1.51 12.60
N ILE A 132 -5.28 2.61 11.85
CA ILE A 132 -5.71 3.93 12.34
C ILE A 132 -7.14 3.97 12.91
N SER A 133 -8.03 3.09 12.45
CA SER A 133 -9.43 3.06 12.89
C SER A 133 -10.10 1.70 12.67
N GLN A 134 -11.22 1.46 13.37
CA GLN A 134 -12.07 0.29 13.15
C GLN A 134 -12.63 0.23 11.72
N ALA A 135 -13.02 1.37 11.17
CA ALA A 135 -13.54 1.43 9.80
C ALA A 135 -12.47 1.02 8.77
N HIS A 136 -11.22 1.46 9.00
CA HIS A 136 -10.10 1.08 8.14
C HIS A 136 -9.71 -0.40 8.29
N LEU A 137 -9.70 -0.91 9.53
CA LEU A 137 -9.51 -2.33 9.80
C LEU A 137 -10.55 -3.18 9.04
N ALA A 138 -11.82 -2.79 9.10
CA ALA A 138 -12.91 -3.49 8.40
C ALA A 138 -12.70 -3.47 6.88
N LYS A 139 -12.28 -2.32 6.32
CA LYS A 139 -11.90 -2.22 4.90
C LYS A 139 -10.78 -3.22 4.54
N VAL A 140 -9.68 -3.24 5.27
CA VAL A 140 -8.55 -4.13 4.98
C VAL A 140 -8.99 -5.60 5.08
N LYS A 141 -9.74 -5.96 6.13
CA LYS A 141 -10.27 -7.32 6.31
C LYS A 141 -11.18 -7.74 5.16
N SER A 142 -12.01 -6.84 4.62
CA SER A 142 -12.87 -7.17 3.47
C SER A 142 -12.08 -7.58 2.22
N TYR A 143 -10.91 -6.98 1.98
CA TYR A 143 -10.02 -7.40 0.90
C TYR A 143 -9.31 -8.73 1.19
N ILE A 144 -8.96 -8.99 2.46
CA ILE A 144 -8.39 -10.28 2.87
C ILE A 144 -9.41 -11.42 2.64
N GLU A 145 -10.70 -11.17 2.93
CA GLU A 145 -11.79 -12.12 2.63
C GLU A 145 -12.03 -12.28 1.13
N LEU A 146 -11.83 -11.21 0.37
CA LEU A 146 -12.08 -11.21 -1.08
C LEU A 146 -11.04 -12.03 -1.84
N GLY A 147 -9.77 -11.98 -1.46
CA GLY A 147 -8.67 -12.64 -2.18
C GLY A 147 -8.96 -14.11 -2.53
N PRO A 148 -9.28 -14.98 -1.56
CA PRO A 148 -9.62 -16.38 -1.87
C PRO A 148 -10.89 -16.53 -2.71
N LYS A 149 -11.86 -15.63 -2.59
CA LYS A 149 -13.10 -15.65 -3.41
C LYS A 149 -12.82 -15.32 -4.88
N GLU A 150 -11.78 -14.53 -5.14
CA GLU A 150 -11.31 -14.22 -6.49
C GLU A 150 -10.36 -15.29 -7.05
N GLY A 151 -9.94 -16.26 -6.24
CA GLY A 151 -9.07 -17.37 -6.65
C GLY A 151 -7.59 -17.20 -6.25
N ALA A 152 -7.22 -16.16 -5.51
CA ALA A 152 -5.87 -15.99 -5.00
C ALA A 152 -5.56 -16.99 -3.87
N THR A 153 -4.31 -17.48 -3.84
CA THR A 153 -3.82 -18.40 -2.81
C THR A 153 -3.27 -17.63 -1.62
N MET A 154 -3.94 -17.68 -0.46
CA MET A 154 -3.44 -17.05 0.77
C MET A 154 -2.36 -17.92 1.42
N LEU A 155 -1.14 -17.42 1.55
CA LEU A 155 0.03 -18.15 2.06
C LEU A 155 0.32 -17.88 3.54
N CYS A 156 -0.04 -16.71 4.04
CA CYS A 156 0.08 -16.35 5.45
C CYS A 156 -0.82 -15.16 5.79
N GLY A 157 -0.93 -14.84 7.06
CA GLY A 157 -1.80 -13.78 7.57
C GLY A 157 -3.23 -14.23 7.70
N GLY A 158 -4.18 -13.39 7.26
CA GLY A 158 -5.61 -13.68 7.31
C GLY A 158 -6.37 -12.77 8.28
N LEU A 159 -7.62 -13.15 8.56
CA LEU A 159 -8.56 -12.35 9.36
C LEU A 159 -8.26 -12.42 10.85
N ASP A 160 -7.80 -13.58 11.30
CA ASP A 160 -7.51 -13.88 12.69
C ASP A 160 -6.01 -13.95 12.93
N LYS A 161 -5.62 -13.98 14.21
CA LYS A 161 -4.22 -14.16 14.60
C LYS A 161 -3.72 -15.52 14.11
N PRO A 162 -2.68 -15.56 13.26
CA PRO A 162 -2.11 -16.83 12.83
C PRO A 162 -1.46 -17.59 14.00
N SER A 163 -1.45 -18.92 13.92
CA SER A 163 -0.87 -19.78 14.97
C SER A 163 0.65 -19.57 15.20
N TYR A 164 1.36 -19.09 14.18
CA TYR A 164 2.78 -18.78 14.28
C TYR A 164 3.07 -17.40 14.90
N ALA A 165 2.05 -16.52 15.02
CA ALA A 165 2.23 -15.17 15.55
C ALA A 165 2.18 -15.19 17.09
N PRO A 166 3.06 -14.43 17.78
CA PRO A 166 3.00 -14.28 19.24
C PRO A 166 1.72 -13.58 19.67
N ASP A 167 1.36 -13.74 20.94
CA ASP A 167 0.27 -12.98 21.51
C ASP A 167 0.63 -11.52 21.68
N LEU A 168 -0.37 -10.66 21.43
CA LEU A 168 -0.20 -9.23 21.67
C LEU A 168 -0.13 -8.95 23.18
N PRO A 169 0.74 -8.02 23.62
CA PRO A 169 0.76 -7.55 25.00
C PRO A 169 -0.62 -7.06 25.46
N ASP A 170 -0.97 -7.33 26.72
CA ASP A 170 -2.30 -6.99 27.28
C ASP A 170 -2.71 -5.53 27.06
N ARG A 171 -1.75 -4.60 27.14
CA ARG A 171 -2.00 -3.17 26.97
C ARG A 171 -2.46 -2.77 25.57
N VAL A 172 -2.13 -3.58 24.54
CA VAL A 172 -2.42 -3.25 23.13
C VAL A 172 -3.35 -4.24 22.44
N LYS A 173 -3.69 -5.38 23.07
CA LYS A 173 -4.52 -6.44 22.47
C LYS A 173 -5.91 -6.01 22.00
N LYS A 174 -6.41 -4.88 22.48
CA LYS A 174 -7.71 -4.28 22.06
C LYS A 174 -7.56 -3.36 20.84
N GLY A 175 -6.37 -3.19 20.29
CA GLY A 175 -6.10 -2.38 19.11
C GLY A 175 -6.66 -2.99 17.81
N ASN A 176 -6.62 -2.20 16.76
CA ASN A 176 -7.14 -2.57 15.43
C ASN A 176 -6.10 -3.37 14.63
N TYR A 177 -5.74 -4.56 15.07
CA TYR A 177 -4.68 -5.33 14.44
C TYR A 177 -5.14 -6.17 13.26
N VAL A 178 -4.27 -6.23 12.24
CA VAL A 178 -4.32 -7.16 11.12
C VAL A 178 -2.91 -7.68 10.87
N TRP A 179 -2.78 -8.95 10.50
CA TRP A 179 -1.48 -9.57 10.29
C TRP A 179 -1.01 -9.41 8.85
N PRO A 180 0.32 -9.31 8.61
CA PRO A 180 0.90 -9.37 7.28
C PRO A 180 0.31 -10.51 6.48
N THR A 181 -0.40 -10.16 5.40
CA THR A 181 -1.11 -11.13 4.56
C THR A 181 -0.48 -11.18 3.19
N VAL A 182 -0.19 -12.39 2.72
CA VAL A 182 0.43 -12.64 1.42
C VAL A 182 -0.48 -13.48 0.56
N PHE A 183 -0.82 -12.97 -0.62
CA PHE A 183 -1.51 -13.70 -1.67
C PHE A 183 -0.54 -14.04 -2.81
N ALA A 184 -0.51 -15.29 -3.22
CA ALA A 184 0.16 -15.77 -4.43
C ALA A 184 -0.87 -16.12 -5.52
N ASP A 185 -0.35 -16.37 -6.73
CA ASP A 185 -1.15 -16.72 -7.90
C ASP A 185 -2.25 -15.70 -8.22
N VAL A 186 -1.94 -14.44 -7.94
CA VAL A 186 -2.87 -13.34 -8.15
C VAL A 186 -2.92 -12.99 -9.65
N ASP A 187 -4.12 -12.95 -10.22
CA ASP A 187 -4.36 -12.37 -11.54
C ASP A 187 -4.46 -10.83 -11.39
N ASN A 188 -3.80 -10.09 -12.28
CA ASN A 188 -3.79 -8.61 -12.22
C ASN A 188 -5.20 -7.98 -12.28
N ARG A 189 -6.20 -8.71 -12.82
CA ARG A 189 -7.60 -8.26 -12.89
C ARG A 189 -8.38 -8.43 -11.58
N MET A 190 -7.85 -9.16 -10.61
CA MET A 190 -8.49 -9.30 -9.30
C MET A 190 -8.57 -7.96 -8.58
N LYS A 191 -9.65 -7.67 -7.88
CA LYS A 191 -9.80 -6.41 -7.13
C LYS A 191 -8.72 -6.21 -6.08
N ILE A 192 -8.22 -7.30 -5.47
CA ILE A 192 -7.08 -7.21 -4.53
C ILE A 192 -5.80 -6.69 -5.19
N ALA A 193 -5.63 -6.89 -6.52
CA ALA A 193 -4.52 -6.35 -7.31
C ALA A 193 -4.81 -4.95 -7.87
N GLN A 194 -6.08 -4.62 -8.12
CA GLN A 194 -6.48 -3.35 -8.74
C GLN A 194 -6.80 -2.25 -7.74
N ASP A 195 -7.37 -2.57 -6.58
CA ASP A 195 -7.79 -1.57 -5.61
C ASP A 195 -6.69 -1.26 -4.58
N GLU A 196 -6.63 -0.02 -4.12
CA GLU A 196 -5.77 0.41 -3.02
C GLU A 196 -6.32 -0.09 -1.68
N ILE A 197 -5.75 -1.17 -1.16
CA ILE A 197 -6.13 -1.77 0.12
C ILE A 197 -5.74 -0.85 1.29
N PHE A 198 -4.53 -0.27 1.23
CA PHE A 198 -3.94 0.59 2.24
C PHE A 198 -3.76 -0.14 3.58
N GLY A 199 -3.18 -1.34 3.51
CA GLY A 199 -2.96 -2.25 4.65
C GLY A 199 -1.84 -3.24 4.34
N PRO A 200 -1.42 -4.08 5.31
CA PRO A 200 -0.29 -4.99 5.16
C PRO A 200 -0.66 -6.25 4.34
N VAL A 201 -1.04 -6.04 3.09
CA VAL A 201 -1.49 -7.08 2.16
C VAL A 201 -0.67 -7.02 0.88
N ALA A 202 0.09 -8.07 0.60
CA ALA A 202 0.91 -8.25 -0.58
C ALA A 202 0.23 -9.15 -1.62
N CYS A 203 0.24 -8.73 -2.89
CA CYS A 203 -0.23 -9.50 -4.03
C CYS A 203 0.96 -9.89 -4.91
N LEU A 204 1.28 -11.19 -4.99
CA LEU A 204 2.37 -11.73 -5.80
C LEU A 204 1.81 -12.21 -7.14
N ILE A 205 2.32 -11.64 -8.23
CA ILE A 205 1.85 -11.85 -9.60
C ILE A 205 3.01 -12.33 -10.47
N PRO A 206 2.94 -13.49 -11.12
CA PRO A 206 3.97 -13.92 -12.05
C PRO A 206 3.90 -13.16 -13.38
N PHE A 207 5.07 -12.86 -13.97
CA PHE A 207 5.15 -12.39 -15.35
C PHE A 207 6.15 -13.21 -16.17
N ARG A 208 5.94 -13.31 -17.49
CA ARG A 208 6.74 -14.13 -18.38
C ARG A 208 8.06 -13.48 -18.81
N ASP A 209 7.94 -12.29 -19.33
CA ASP A 209 9.00 -11.53 -19.97
C ASP A 209 8.85 -10.02 -19.74
N GLU A 210 9.81 -9.24 -20.26
CA GLU A 210 9.83 -7.80 -20.10
C GLU A 210 8.58 -7.10 -20.63
N ALA A 211 8.05 -7.52 -21.78
CA ALA A 211 6.86 -6.92 -22.38
C ALA A 211 5.62 -7.17 -21.50
N HIS A 212 5.47 -8.39 -20.99
CA HIS A 212 4.39 -8.74 -20.08
C HIS A 212 4.48 -8.00 -18.71
N ALA A 213 5.70 -7.77 -18.21
CA ALA A 213 5.89 -6.96 -17.01
C ALA A 213 5.40 -5.51 -17.20
N ILE A 214 5.67 -4.89 -18.39
CA ILE A 214 5.16 -3.56 -18.72
C ILE A 214 3.63 -3.57 -18.79
N GLU A 215 3.07 -4.53 -19.51
CA GLU A 215 1.62 -4.66 -19.67
C GLU A 215 0.95 -4.70 -18.29
N LEU A 216 1.37 -5.63 -17.43
CA LEU A 216 0.83 -5.75 -16.08
C LEU A 216 1.06 -4.49 -15.23
N ALA A 217 2.24 -3.88 -15.33
CA ALA A 217 2.55 -2.68 -14.53
C ALA A 217 1.62 -1.51 -14.88
N ASN A 218 1.31 -1.34 -16.17
CA ASN A 218 0.48 -0.24 -16.67
C ASN A 218 -1.03 -0.54 -16.66
N ASP A 219 -1.44 -1.82 -16.53
CA ASP A 219 -2.85 -2.21 -16.45
C ASP A 219 -3.41 -1.94 -15.05
N ILE A 220 -3.51 -0.65 -14.72
CA ILE A 220 -3.97 -0.12 -13.42
C ILE A 220 -4.42 1.34 -13.59
N GLN A 221 -5.41 1.77 -12.81
CA GLN A 221 -5.89 3.16 -12.84
C GLN A 221 -5.02 4.17 -12.08
N TYR A 222 -4.03 3.69 -11.33
CA TYR A 222 -3.13 4.54 -10.53
C TYR A 222 -1.79 4.76 -11.24
N GLY A 223 -1.13 5.89 -10.95
CA GLY A 223 0.16 6.23 -11.52
C GLY A 223 1.01 7.08 -10.58
N LEU A 224 1.35 6.58 -9.40
CA LEU A 224 2.09 7.33 -8.39
C LEU A 224 3.57 6.96 -8.35
N SER A 225 3.89 5.68 -8.19
CA SER A 225 5.28 5.20 -8.14
C SER A 225 5.42 3.79 -8.70
N SER A 226 6.65 3.43 -9.06
CA SER A 226 7.03 2.08 -9.47
C SER A 226 8.43 1.74 -8.96
N TYR A 227 8.70 0.45 -8.81
CA TYR A 227 10.00 -0.07 -8.36
C TYR A 227 10.44 -1.16 -9.32
N VAL A 228 11.70 -1.10 -9.75
CA VAL A 228 12.26 -2.09 -10.68
C VAL A 228 13.57 -2.64 -10.14
N TRP A 229 13.67 -3.95 -10.08
CA TRP A 229 14.84 -4.69 -9.64
C TRP A 229 15.43 -5.49 -10.80
N THR A 230 16.58 -5.09 -11.27
CA THR A 230 17.35 -5.70 -12.36
C THR A 230 18.79 -5.21 -12.32
N GLU A 231 19.75 -6.05 -12.71
CA GLU A 231 21.14 -5.63 -12.92
C GLU A 231 21.37 -5.05 -14.34
N ASN A 232 20.39 -5.14 -15.22
CA ASN A 232 20.46 -4.61 -16.58
C ASN A 232 20.07 -3.13 -16.61
N ILE A 233 21.06 -2.24 -16.72
CA ILE A 233 20.85 -0.78 -16.75
C ILE A 233 19.95 -0.33 -17.92
N GLY A 234 20.04 -0.97 -19.07
CA GLY A 234 19.20 -0.67 -20.23
C GLY A 234 17.72 -1.00 -19.94
N ARG A 235 17.45 -2.11 -19.21
CA ARG A 235 16.11 -2.47 -18.76
C ARG A 235 15.61 -1.48 -17.72
N ALA A 236 16.44 -1.09 -16.77
CA ALA A 236 16.06 -0.10 -15.75
C ALA A 236 15.58 1.21 -16.38
N HIS A 237 16.32 1.76 -17.36
CA HIS A 237 15.94 3.01 -18.03
C HIS A 237 14.70 2.91 -18.93
N ARG A 238 14.41 1.74 -19.50
CA ARG A 238 13.16 1.58 -20.28
C ARG A 238 11.91 1.50 -19.41
N ARG A 239 12.06 1.46 -18.07
CA ARG A 239 11.00 1.27 -17.09
C ARG A 239 10.75 2.48 -16.19
N SER A 240 11.61 3.49 -16.25
CA SER A 240 11.47 4.75 -15.52
C SER A 240 10.48 5.70 -16.18
#